data_749d72620d33010d01e63b7aa6f64411
#
_entry.id   749d72620d33010d01e63b7aa6f64411
#
_cell.length_a   1.000
_cell.length_b   1.000
_cell.length_c   1.000
_cell.angle_alpha   90.00
_cell.angle_beta   90.00
_cell.angle_gamma   90.00
#
_symmetry.space_group_name_H-M   'P 1'
#
loop_
_entity.id
_entity.type
_entity.pdbx_description
1 polymer ?
#
loop_
_entity_poly.entity_id
_entity_poly.type
_entity_poly.pdbx_seq_one_letter_code
_entity_poly.pdbx_strand_id
1 'polypeptide(L)'
;MSDPWGLEGATVAITGASTGIGAALTNAFLDSGAIVLGISRSPDKHPTTSPNYRTYAADLSVRSETEALIDALKADHERIDVLINNAGHALRAPSVDYPMDDWDRLIELNVTAPFLLSRGLAPPMLHRGAGKVIFTASLWSFLGGRSVPAYTVTKSGIAGMIRALSNEWAPQGVQVNGIAPGYIDTDLTRPAINDPEIGPGFLTRIPAGRWGEPQDVAGAALFLASHHSDYITGTIVPVDGGWLAH
;
A
#
# COMPACT_ATOMS: atom_id res chain seq x y z
N MET A 1 19.49 1.26 20.78
CA MET A 1 18.53 2.38 20.64
C MET A 1 17.15 1.82 20.97
N SER A 2 16.26 2.56 21.62
CA SER A 2 14.90 2.07 21.89
C SER A 2 14.16 1.88 20.55
N ASP A 3 13.51 0.74 20.35
CA ASP A 3 12.55 0.54 19.22
C ASP A 3 11.23 1.24 19.55
N PRO A 4 11.00 2.46 19.06
CA PRO A 4 9.80 3.24 19.43
C PRO A 4 8.51 2.67 18.84
N TRP A 5 8.63 1.77 17.86
CA TRP A 5 7.49 1.18 17.16
C TRP A 5 7.20 -0.25 17.59
N GLY A 6 8.13 -0.95 18.26
CA GLY A 6 8.03 -2.37 18.58
C GLY A 6 8.07 -3.26 17.34
N LEU A 7 8.85 -2.86 16.34
CA LEU A 7 8.94 -3.54 15.04
C LEU A 7 10.29 -4.26 14.84
N GLU A 8 11.21 -4.20 15.79
CA GLU A 8 12.47 -4.93 15.72
C GLU A 8 12.21 -6.45 15.61
N GLY A 9 12.73 -7.07 14.56
CA GLY A 9 12.52 -8.48 14.24
C GLY A 9 11.15 -8.85 13.69
N ALA A 10 10.21 -7.91 13.57
CA ALA A 10 8.93 -8.16 12.92
C ALA A 10 9.11 -8.46 11.41
N THR A 11 8.37 -9.44 10.89
CA THR A 11 8.40 -9.77 9.46
C THR A 11 7.30 -9.00 8.73
N VAL A 12 7.70 -8.16 7.79
CA VAL A 12 6.84 -7.22 7.06
C VAL A 12 6.87 -7.51 5.56
N ALA A 13 5.77 -7.95 4.98
CA ALA A 13 5.64 -8.13 3.53
C ALA A 13 5.12 -6.83 2.89
N ILE A 14 5.85 -6.30 1.90
CA ILE A 14 5.52 -5.04 1.22
C ILE A 14 5.43 -5.28 -0.28
N THR A 15 4.27 -5.04 -0.89
CA THR A 15 4.11 -5.10 -2.34
C THR A 15 4.45 -3.76 -2.99
N GLY A 16 5.04 -3.79 -4.19
CA GLY A 16 5.54 -2.60 -4.87
C GLY A 16 6.75 -1.98 -4.16
N ALA A 17 7.57 -2.78 -3.50
CA ALA A 17 8.65 -2.38 -2.60
C ALA A 17 9.82 -1.65 -3.28
N SER A 18 9.96 -1.74 -4.61
CA SER A 18 11.20 -1.35 -5.30
C SER A 18 11.31 0.13 -5.65
N THR A 19 10.22 0.88 -5.68
CA THR A 19 10.21 2.30 -6.12
C THR A 19 9.20 3.14 -5.35
N GLY A 20 9.32 4.46 -5.42
CA GLY A 20 8.35 5.42 -4.90
C GLY A 20 8.01 5.21 -3.42
N ILE A 21 6.72 5.21 -3.10
CA ILE A 21 6.22 5.00 -1.72
C ILE A 21 6.71 3.66 -1.17
N GLY A 22 6.65 2.58 -1.97
CA GLY A 22 7.07 1.25 -1.51
C GLY A 22 8.54 1.18 -1.11
N ALA A 23 9.43 1.86 -1.84
CA ALA A 23 10.85 1.95 -1.46
C ALA A 23 11.05 2.74 -0.16
N ALA A 24 10.31 3.84 0.05
CA ALA A 24 10.36 4.60 1.29
C ALA A 24 9.83 3.78 2.49
N LEU A 25 8.74 3.03 2.29
CA LEU A 25 8.25 2.07 3.28
C LEU A 25 9.31 1.02 3.61
N THR A 26 9.91 0.39 2.58
CA THR A 26 10.97 -0.61 2.75
C THR A 26 12.11 -0.07 3.63
N ASN A 27 12.62 1.12 3.31
CA ASN A 27 13.69 1.74 4.11
C ASN A 27 13.26 2.00 5.55
N ALA A 28 12.08 2.59 5.76
CA ALA A 28 11.59 2.92 7.10
C ALA A 28 11.40 1.68 7.99
N PHE A 29 10.91 0.57 7.42
CA PHE A 29 10.78 -0.68 8.17
C PHE A 29 12.14 -1.34 8.44
N LEU A 30 13.08 -1.30 7.49
CA LEU A 30 14.47 -1.76 7.72
C LEU A 30 15.15 -0.94 8.81
N ASP A 31 14.99 0.39 8.81
CA ASP A 31 15.54 1.30 9.81
C ASP A 31 14.94 1.07 11.21
N SER A 32 13.71 0.54 11.29
CA SER A 32 13.09 0.11 12.56
C SER A 32 13.50 -1.30 13.01
N GLY A 33 14.44 -1.95 12.31
CA GLY A 33 14.93 -3.28 12.65
C GLY A 33 14.05 -4.44 12.19
N ALA A 34 13.02 -4.18 11.38
CA ALA A 34 12.15 -5.20 10.82
C ALA A 34 12.87 -6.05 9.74
N ILE A 35 12.37 -7.26 9.53
CA ILE A 35 12.71 -8.09 8.38
C ILE A 35 11.69 -7.76 7.28
N VAL A 36 12.16 -7.26 6.15
CA VAL A 36 11.28 -6.83 5.06
C VAL A 36 11.30 -7.83 3.89
N LEU A 37 10.13 -8.30 3.52
CA LEU A 37 9.88 -9.13 2.34
C LEU A 37 9.36 -8.20 1.22
N GLY A 38 10.28 -7.74 0.38
CA GLY A 38 9.98 -6.80 -0.70
C GLY A 38 9.51 -7.51 -1.96
N ILE A 39 8.27 -7.26 -2.36
CA ILE A 39 7.63 -7.89 -3.51
C ILE A 39 7.51 -6.87 -4.64
N SER A 40 8.05 -7.19 -5.81
CA SER A 40 7.92 -6.36 -7.02
C SER A 40 8.26 -7.15 -8.28
N ARG A 41 7.91 -6.61 -9.46
CA ARG A 41 8.30 -7.19 -10.76
C ARG A 41 9.82 -7.14 -11.02
N SER A 42 10.49 -6.19 -10.41
CA SER A 42 11.94 -5.94 -10.57
C SER A 42 12.54 -5.66 -9.20
N PRO A 43 12.75 -6.69 -8.38
CA PRO A 43 13.22 -6.53 -7.00
C PRO A 43 14.60 -5.88 -6.89
N ASP A 44 15.47 -6.10 -7.89
CA ASP A 44 16.83 -5.57 -7.92
C ASP A 44 16.90 -4.03 -8.06
N LYS A 45 15.77 -3.38 -8.35
CA LYS A 45 15.70 -1.91 -8.42
C LYS A 45 15.80 -1.23 -7.05
N HIS A 46 15.56 -1.95 -5.97
CA HIS A 46 15.74 -1.39 -4.63
C HIS A 46 17.21 -1.50 -4.20
N PRO A 47 17.90 -0.39 -3.89
CA PRO A 47 19.36 -0.36 -3.74
C PRO A 47 19.86 -0.77 -2.34
N THR A 48 19.05 -1.48 -1.54
CA THR A 48 19.49 -1.86 -0.18
C THR A 48 20.35 -3.10 -0.17
N THR A 49 21.37 -3.11 0.70
CA THR A 49 22.20 -4.27 1.02
C THR A 49 21.93 -4.83 2.42
N SER A 50 20.83 -4.41 3.05
CA SER A 50 20.47 -4.87 4.39
C SER A 50 20.31 -6.39 4.44
N PRO A 51 20.91 -7.08 5.43
CA PRO A 51 20.72 -8.52 5.62
C PRO A 51 19.28 -8.88 6.02
N ASN A 52 18.48 -7.88 6.45
CA ASN A 52 17.07 -8.04 6.81
C ASN A 52 16.14 -7.84 5.62
N TYR A 53 16.65 -7.65 4.40
CA TYR A 53 15.83 -7.53 3.19
C TYR A 53 15.83 -8.83 2.38
N ARG A 54 14.66 -9.33 2.08
CA ARG A 54 14.43 -10.48 1.18
C ARG A 54 13.56 -10.03 0.02
N THR A 55 13.82 -10.54 -1.17
CA THR A 55 13.14 -10.11 -2.40
C THR A 55 12.32 -11.24 -3.01
N TYR A 56 11.15 -10.89 -3.50
CA TYR A 56 10.27 -11.77 -4.25
C TYR A 56 9.86 -11.09 -5.56
N ALA A 57 10.08 -11.79 -6.68
CA ALA A 57 9.65 -11.32 -7.99
C ALA A 57 8.24 -11.83 -8.30
N ALA A 58 7.29 -10.91 -8.57
CA ALA A 58 5.95 -11.26 -9.02
C ALA A 58 5.29 -10.09 -9.76
N ASP A 59 4.58 -10.36 -10.86
CA ASP A 59 3.64 -9.44 -11.47
C ASP A 59 2.23 -9.67 -10.88
N LEU A 60 1.83 -8.83 -9.97
CA LEU A 60 0.54 -8.93 -9.28
C LEU A 60 -0.67 -8.61 -10.20
N SER A 61 -0.44 -8.20 -11.45
CA SER A 61 -1.50 -8.15 -12.47
C SER A 61 -1.78 -9.51 -13.11
N VAL A 62 -1.02 -10.54 -12.72
CA VAL A 62 -1.17 -11.93 -13.16
C VAL A 62 -1.56 -12.78 -11.95
N ARG A 63 -2.79 -13.30 -11.95
CA ARG A 63 -3.36 -14.02 -10.80
C ARG A 63 -2.52 -15.22 -10.36
N SER A 64 -2.07 -16.04 -11.32
CA SER A 64 -1.26 -17.21 -11.02
C SER A 64 0.09 -16.86 -10.37
N GLU A 65 0.69 -15.71 -10.69
CA GLU A 65 1.90 -15.25 -10.03
C GLU A 65 1.62 -14.78 -8.60
N THR A 66 0.46 -14.14 -8.36
CA THR A 66 0.02 -13.78 -7.00
C THR A 66 -0.20 -15.03 -6.15
N GLU A 67 -0.84 -16.08 -6.68
CA GLU A 67 -1.07 -17.34 -5.99
C GLU A 67 0.25 -18.06 -5.69
N ALA A 68 1.15 -18.17 -6.67
CA ALA A 68 2.48 -18.76 -6.48
C ALA A 68 3.31 -17.99 -5.44
N LEU A 69 3.23 -16.65 -5.43
CA LEU A 69 3.88 -15.81 -4.42
C LEU A 69 3.36 -16.12 -3.00
N ILE A 70 2.05 -16.26 -2.83
CA ILE A 70 1.44 -16.60 -1.52
C ILE A 70 1.99 -17.94 -1.03
N ASP A 71 2.08 -18.93 -1.89
CA ASP A 71 2.60 -20.26 -1.53
C ASP A 71 4.09 -20.18 -1.16
N ALA A 72 4.90 -19.44 -1.92
CA ALA A 72 6.31 -19.21 -1.61
C ALA A 72 6.50 -18.49 -0.25
N LEU A 73 5.76 -17.41 -0.01
CA LEU A 73 5.84 -16.68 1.26
C LEU A 73 5.48 -17.57 2.46
N LYS A 74 4.48 -18.45 2.32
CA LYS A 74 4.06 -19.39 3.38
C LYS A 74 5.06 -20.52 3.59
N ALA A 75 5.76 -20.95 2.52
CA ALA A 75 6.79 -21.97 2.62
C ALA A 75 8.09 -21.44 3.27
N ASP A 76 8.46 -20.19 2.93
CA ASP A 76 9.73 -19.59 3.36
C ASP A 76 9.66 -18.94 4.74
N HIS A 77 8.44 -18.59 5.22
CA HIS A 77 8.24 -17.84 6.47
C HIS A 77 7.13 -18.43 7.32
N GLU A 78 7.50 -18.89 8.50
CA GLU A 78 6.54 -19.36 9.51
C GLU A 78 5.61 -18.24 10.01
N ARG A 79 6.11 -16.99 9.96
CA ARG A 79 5.41 -15.83 10.50
C ARG A 79 5.59 -14.60 9.61
N ILE A 80 4.46 -13.98 9.28
CA ILE A 80 4.39 -12.62 8.74
C ILE A 80 3.55 -11.80 9.72
N ASP A 81 4.09 -10.70 10.22
CA ASP A 81 3.43 -9.85 11.22
C ASP A 81 2.60 -8.75 10.58
N VAL A 82 3.12 -8.19 9.49
CA VAL A 82 2.52 -7.08 8.78
C VAL A 82 2.48 -7.37 7.29
N LEU A 83 1.33 -7.17 6.68
CA LEU A 83 1.17 -7.14 5.22
C LEU A 83 0.84 -5.72 4.77
N ILE A 84 1.66 -5.15 3.88
CA ILE A 84 1.40 -3.85 3.27
C ILE A 84 1.09 -4.05 1.78
N ASN A 85 -0.17 -3.96 1.42
CA ASN A 85 -0.67 -3.97 0.06
C ASN A 85 -0.48 -2.58 -0.56
N ASN A 86 0.74 -2.30 -1.05
CA ASN A 86 1.10 -1.00 -1.60
C ASN A 86 1.17 -1.00 -3.13
N ALA A 87 1.46 -2.13 -3.78
CA ALA A 87 1.49 -2.20 -5.24
C ALA A 87 0.20 -1.67 -5.86
N GLY A 88 0.33 -0.89 -6.91
CA GLY A 88 -0.80 -0.35 -7.62
C GLY A 88 -0.37 0.47 -8.83
N HIS A 89 -1.30 0.68 -9.73
CA HIS A 89 -1.12 1.50 -10.92
C HIS A 89 -2.38 2.30 -11.22
N ALA A 90 -2.22 3.37 -11.99
CA ALA A 90 -3.32 4.19 -12.49
C ALA A 90 -3.12 4.44 -13.99
N LEU A 91 -4.21 4.43 -14.74
CA LEU A 91 -4.25 4.87 -16.12
C LEU A 91 -5.25 5.99 -16.25
N ARG A 92 -4.89 7.03 -16.99
CA ARG A 92 -5.77 8.16 -17.30
C ARG A 92 -6.25 8.06 -18.75
N ALA A 93 -7.56 7.92 -18.92
CA ALA A 93 -8.23 7.95 -20.23
C ALA A 93 -9.67 8.47 -20.06
N PRO A 94 -10.29 9.07 -21.11
CA PRO A 94 -11.72 9.39 -21.09
C PRO A 94 -12.56 8.13 -20.82
N SER A 95 -13.62 8.26 -20.02
CA SER A 95 -14.40 7.10 -19.59
C SER A 95 -15.10 6.37 -20.74
N VAL A 96 -15.49 7.10 -21.80
CA VAL A 96 -16.14 6.53 -22.98
C VAL A 96 -15.19 5.73 -23.87
N ASP A 97 -13.90 6.02 -23.82
CA ASP A 97 -12.85 5.37 -24.62
C ASP A 97 -11.88 4.58 -23.74
N TYR A 98 -12.27 4.26 -22.49
CA TYR A 98 -11.38 3.58 -21.56
C TYR A 98 -11.07 2.15 -22.04
N PRO A 99 -9.77 1.77 -22.20
CA PRO A 99 -9.42 0.45 -22.70
C PRO A 99 -9.82 -0.64 -21.69
N MET A 100 -10.59 -1.65 -22.13
CA MET A 100 -11.10 -2.68 -21.23
C MET A 100 -10.00 -3.63 -20.73
N ASP A 101 -8.98 -3.91 -21.53
CA ASP A 101 -7.83 -4.71 -21.07
C ASP A 101 -7.08 -4.01 -19.91
N ASP A 102 -6.95 -2.68 -19.95
CA ASP A 102 -6.36 -1.91 -18.86
C ASP A 102 -7.29 -1.83 -17.64
N TRP A 103 -8.60 -1.79 -17.87
CA TRP A 103 -9.58 -1.91 -16.80
C TRP A 103 -9.40 -3.22 -16.03
N ASP A 104 -9.41 -4.36 -16.73
CA ASP A 104 -9.28 -5.69 -16.14
C ASP A 104 -7.95 -5.84 -15.41
N ARG A 105 -6.86 -5.36 -16.04
CA ARG A 105 -5.53 -5.35 -15.43
C ARG A 105 -5.47 -4.52 -14.15
N LEU A 106 -6.12 -3.35 -14.11
CA LEU A 106 -6.16 -2.52 -12.91
C LEU A 106 -7.00 -3.14 -11.79
N ILE A 107 -8.10 -3.78 -12.13
CA ILE A 107 -8.90 -4.54 -11.15
C ILE A 107 -8.08 -5.68 -10.56
N GLU A 108 -7.37 -6.45 -11.40
CA GLU A 108 -6.52 -7.55 -10.92
C GLU A 108 -5.42 -7.03 -9.99
N LEU A 109 -4.64 -6.02 -10.43
CA LEU A 109 -3.53 -5.48 -9.66
C LEU A 109 -3.96 -4.76 -8.38
N ASN A 110 -4.97 -3.89 -8.47
CA ASN A 110 -5.29 -2.96 -7.38
C ASN A 110 -6.34 -3.50 -6.40
N VAL A 111 -7.09 -4.55 -6.75
CA VAL A 111 -8.19 -5.09 -5.93
C VAL A 111 -8.01 -6.58 -5.69
N THR A 112 -7.91 -7.38 -6.76
CA THR A 112 -7.91 -8.84 -6.64
C THR A 112 -6.63 -9.33 -5.96
N ALA A 113 -5.46 -8.88 -6.38
CA ALA A 113 -4.19 -9.29 -5.80
C ALA A 113 -4.07 -8.91 -4.31
N PRO A 114 -4.39 -7.66 -3.87
CA PRO A 114 -4.44 -7.32 -2.45
C PRO A 114 -5.39 -8.19 -1.63
N PHE A 115 -6.56 -8.54 -2.19
CA PHE A 115 -7.49 -9.45 -1.52
C PHE A 115 -6.91 -10.86 -1.39
N LEU A 116 -6.34 -11.42 -2.47
CA LEU A 116 -5.73 -12.75 -2.46
C LEU A 116 -4.57 -12.85 -1.47
N LEU A 117 -3.67 -11.85 -1.46
CA LEU A 117 -2.57 -11.77 -0.50
C LEU A 117 -3.09 -11.70 0.94
N SER A 118 -4.07 -10.83 1.21
CA SER A 118 -4.65 -10.70 2.54
C SER A 118 -5.32 -12.01 2.98
N ARG A 119 -6.16 -12.61 2.12
CA ARG A 119 -6.82 -13.90 2.37
C ARG A 119 -5.82 -15.03 2.58
N GLY A 120 -4.72 -15.05 1.81
CA GLY A 120 -3.72 -16.12 1.87
C GLY A 120 -2.80 -16.05 3.07
N LEU A 121 -2.47 -14.83 3.54
CA LEU A 121 -1.50 -14.60 4.61
C LEU A 121 -2.15 -14.30 5.99
N ALA A 122 -3.45 -13.96 6.04
CA ALA A 122 -4.15 -13.70 7.31
C ALA A 122 -4.38 -14.94 8.20
N PRO A 123 -4.61 -16.18 7.71
CA PRO A 123 -4.93 -17.31 8.58
C PRO A 123 -3.95 -17.53 9.74
N PRO A 124 -2.61 -17.50 9.58
CA PRO A 124 -1.69 -17.58 10.70
C PRO A 124 -1.80 -16.37 11.65
N MET A 125 -2.10 -15.15 11.15
CA MET A 125 -2.34 -13.97 11.97
C MET A 125 -3.57 -14.13 12.85
N LEU A 126 -4.68 -14.60 12.28
CA LEU A 126 -5.95 -14.86 12.96
C LEU A 126 -5.78 -15.95 14.02
N HIS A 127 -5.08 -17.04 13.69
CA HIS A 127 -4.84 -18.14 14.62
C HIS A 127 -4.05 -17.71 15.87
N ARG A 128 -3.04 -16.83 15.70
CA ARG A 128 -2.23 -16.34 16.84
C ARG A 128 -2.84 -15.12 17.56
N GLY A 129 -3.93 -14.55 17.02
CA GLY A 129 -4.59 -13.38 17.61
C GLY A 129 -3.80 -12.08 17.45
N ALA A 130 -2.91 -11.96 16.43
CA ALA A 130 -2.08 -10.79 16.22
C ALA A 130 -1.65 -10.66 14.76
N GLY A 131 -1.80 -9.48 14.17
CA GLY A 131 -1.36 -9.15 12.82
C GLY A 131 -1.89 -7.80 12.35
N LYS A 132 -1.22 -7.24 11.36
CA LYS A 132 -1.59 -5.95 10.75
C LYS A 132 -1.68 -6.11 9.23
N VAL A 133 -2.78 -5.66 8.65
CA VAL A 133 -2.95 -5.59 7.20
C VAL A 133 -3.21 -4.13 6.83
N ILE A 134 -2.32 -3.56 6.02
CA ILE A 134 -2.37 -2.16 5.62
C ILE A 134 -2.51 -2.08 4.11
N PHE A 135 -3.45 -1.28 3.64
CA PHE A 135 -3.67 -1.02 2.22
C PHE A 135 -3.26 0.39 1.84
N THR A 136 -2.56 0.56 0.75
CA THR A 136 -2.40 1.87 0.11
C THR A 136 -3.69 2.21 -0.64
N ALA A 137 -4.52 3.00 0.01
CA ALA A 137 -5.72 3.62 -0.53
C ALA A 137 -5.36 4.82 -1.42
N SER A 138 -6.18 5.84 -1.49
CA SER A 138 -5.95 7.08 -2.24
C SER A 138 -6.98 8.15 -1.82
N LEU A 139 -6.77 9.39 -2.24
CA LEU A 139 -7.81 10.42 -2.27
C LEU A 139 -9.07 9.93 -3.01
N TRP A 140 -8.88 9.09 -4.03
CA TRP A 140 -9.97 8.46 -4.81
C TRP A 140 -10.72 7.35 -4.07
N SER A 141 -10.35 7.06 -2.85
CA SER A 141 -11.17 6.26 -1.93
C SER A 141 -12.31 7.08 -1.31
N PHE A 142 -12.24 8.41 -1.40
CA PHE A 142 -13.21 9.38 -0.84
C PHE A 142 -13.85 10.24 -1.93
N LEU A 143 -13.14 10.47 -3.05
CA LEU A 143 -13.53 11.39 -4.10
C LEU A 143 -13.60 10.67 -5.46
N GLY A 144 -14.22 11.31 -6.45
CA GLY A 144 -14.20 10.89 -7.86
C GLY A 144 -13.08 11.57 -8.64
N GLY A 145 -12.26 10.78 -9.36
CA GLY A 145 -11.20 11.31 -10.21
C GLY A 145 -11.65 11.50 -11.66
N ARG A 146 -11.35 12.66 -12.25
CA ARG A 146 -11.61 12.92 -13.66
C ARG A 146 -10.66 12.10 -14.53
N SER A 147 -11.22 11.38 -15.53
CA SER A 147 -10.48 10.54 -16.49
C SER A 147 -9.64 9.40 -15.85
N VAL A 148 -10.03 8.95 -14.67
CA VAL A 148 -9.42 7.78 -13.97
C VAL A 148 -10.51 6.86 -13.42
N PRO A 149 -11.48 6.40 -14.25
CA PRO A 149 -12.63 5.64 -13.76
C PRO A 149 -12.21 4.34 -13.07
N ALA A 150 -11.37 3.53 -13.71
CA ALA A 150 -10.91 2.26 -13.14
C ALA A 150 -10.13 2.47 -11.83
N TYR A 151 -9.24 3.44 -11.78
CA TYR A 151 -8.48 3.74 -10.55
C TYR A 151 -9.40 4.19 -9.41
N THR A 152 -10.38 5.05 -9.69
CA THR A 152 -11.39 5.47 -8.71
C THR A 152 -12.18 4.27 -8.19
N VAL A 153 -12.68 3.40 -9.08
CA VAL A 153 -13.39 2.17 -8.69
C VAL A 153 -12.51 1.28 -7.82
N THR A 154 -11.24 1.06 -8.21
CA THR A 154 -10.34 0.20 -7.43
C THR A 154 -10.08 0.76 -6.04
N LYS A 155 -9.82 2.06 -5.90
CA LYS A 155 -9.51 2.68 -4.60
C LYS A 155 -10.74 2.85 -3.71
N SER A 156 -11.93 3.05 -4.29
CA SER A 156 -13.20 2.96 -3.55
C SER A 156 -13.49 1.51 -3.10
N GLY A 157 -13.18 0.52 -3.93
CA GLY A 157 -13.27 -0.90 -3.59
C GLY A 157 -12.35 -1.28 -2.42
N ILE A 158 -11.11 -0.78 -2.42
CA ILE A 158 -10.16 -0.96 -1.29
C ILE A 158 -10.73 -0.38 0.00
N ALA A 159 -11.37 0.79 -0.03
CA ALA A 159 -12.02 1.36 1.15
C ALA A 159 -13.16 0.45 1.69
N GLY A 160 -13.92 -0.17 0.80
CA GLY A 160 -14.91 -1.19 1.16
C GLY A 160 -14.27 -2.44 1.76
N MET A 161 -13.20 -2.93 1.14
CA MET A 161 -12.44 -4.12 1.59
C MET A 161 -11.85 -3.91 2.99
N ILE A 162 -11.23 -2.77 3.27
CA ILE A 162 -10.68 -2.42 4.59
C ILE A 162 -11.77 -2.56 5.66
N ARG A 163 -12.95 -1.99 5.43
CA ARG A 163 -14.07 -2.06 6.40
C ARG A 163 -14.59 -3.49 6.57
N ALA A 164 -14.74 -4.23 5.48
CA ALA A 164 -15.25 -5.61 5.52
C ALA A 164 -14.29 -6.52 6.30
N LEU A 165 -13.01 -6.53 5.94
CA LEU A 165 -12.00 -7.36 6.59
C LEU A 165 -11.75 -6.94 8.05
N SER A 166 -11.81 -5.64 8.35
CA SER A 166 -11.72 -5.13 9.72
C SER A 166 -12.84 -5.69 10.60
N ASN A 167 -14.09 -5.63 10.14
CA ASN A 167 -15.24 -6.15 10.89
C ASN A 167 -15.13 -7.65 11.17
N GLU A 168 -14.57 -8.40 10.22
CA GLU A 168 -14.42 -9.84 10.33
C GLU A 168 -13.24 -10.26 11.21
N TRP A 169 -12.10 -9.55 11.10
CA TRP A 169 -10.82 -10.00 11.67
C TRP A 169 -10.47 -9.32 13.00
N ALA A 170 -11.02 -8.15 13.30
CA ALA A 170 -10.75 -7.46 14.57
C ALA A 170 -11.08 -8.27 15.81
N PRO A 171 -12.20 -9.06 15.87
CA PRO A 171 -12.46 -9.94 17.02
C PRO A 171 -11.39 -11.01 17.25
N GLN A 172 -10.58 -11.29 16.22
CA GLN A 172 -9.49 -12.25 16.25
C GLN A 172 -8.11 -11.56 16.35
N GLY A 173 -8.07 -10.30 16.78
CA GLY A 173 -6.82 -9.55 17.05
C GLY A 173 -6.04 -9.07 15.82
N VAL A 174 -6.63 -9.09 14.63
CA VAL A 174 -5.98 -8.58 13.40
C VAL A 174 -6.57 -7.24 13.01
N GLN A 175 -5.73 -6.19 12.94
CA GLN A 175 -6.14 -4.86 12.52
C GLN A 175 -5.98 -4.70 11.01
N VAL A 176 -7.01 -4.15 10.36
CA VAL A 176 -7.03 -3.87 8.93
C VAL A 176 -7.28 -2.39 8.71
N ASN A 177 -6.30 -1.68 8.15
CA ASN A 177 -6.37 -0.24 7.94
C ASN A 177 -5.86 0.15 6.56
N GLY A 178 -6.01 1.42 6.23
CA GLY A 178 -5.48 2.01 5.00
C GLY A 178 -4.72 3.30 5.24
N ILE A 179 -3.88 3.63 4.29
CA ILE A 179 -3.24 4.94 4.16
C ILE A 179 -3.69 5.51 2.82
N ALA A 180 -4.15 6.75 2.81
CA ALA A 180 -4.52 7.47 1.60
C ALA A 180 -3.48 8.55 1.29
N PRO A 181 -2.46 8.26 0.47
CA PRO A 181 -1.54 9.29 0.02
C PRO A 181 -2.27 10.33 -0.82
N GLY A 182 -1.87 11.58 -0.64
CA GLY A 182 -2.22 12.67 -1.54
C GLY A 182 -1.36 12.67 -2.80
N TYR A 183 -1.00 13.84 -3.27
CA TYR A 183 -0.08 14.01 -4.39
C TYR A 183 1.36 13.91 -3.89
N ILE A 184 1.90 12.69 -3.93
CA ILE A 184 3.28 12.35 -3.54
C ILE A 184 4.17 12.37 -4.79
N ASP A 185 5.35 13.02 -4.75
CA ASP A 185 6.30 13.02 -5.87
C ASP A 185 6.90 11.61 -6.05
N THR A 186 6.40 10.94 -7.06
CA THR A 186 6.82 9.61 -7.49
C THR A 186 6.81 9.56 -9.01
N ASP A 187 7.39 8.53 -9.61
CA ASP A 187 7.34 8.35 -11.06
C ASP A 187 5.92 8.32 -11.62
N LEU A 188 4.94 7.88 -10.83
CA LEU A 188 3.52 7.85 -11.21
C LEU A 188 2.90 9.24 -11.30
N THR A 189 3.26 10.14 -10.40
CA THR A 189 2.63 11.48 -10.26
C THR A 189 3.47 12.59 -10.91
N ARG A 190 4.77 12.37 -11.11
CA ARG A 190 5.71 13.35 -11.66
C ARG A 190 5.28 13.95 -13.01
N PRO A 191 4.66 13.19 -13.95
CA PRO A 191 4.15 13.81 -15.17
C PRO A 191 3.08 14.88 -14.89
N ALA A 192 2.20 14.68 -13.91
CA ALA A 192 1.17 15.67 -13.55
C ALA A 192 1.75 16.82 -12.71
N ILE A 193 2.75 16.57 -11.89
CA ILE A 193 3.48 17.58 -11.11
C ILE A 193 4.20 18.57 -12.05
N ASN A 194 4.87 18.05 -13.08
CA ASN A 194 5.67 18.84 -14.01
C ASN A 194 4.83 19.45 -15.17
N ASP A 195 3.55 19.14 -15.25
CA ASP A 195 2.66 19.72 -16.26
C ASP A 195 2.38 21.19 -15.90
N PRO A 196 2.74 22.15 -16.76
CA PRO A 196 2.59 23.57 -16.48
C PRO A 196 1.14 24.05 -16.40
N GLU A 197 0.18 23.32 -16.98
CA GLU A 197 -1.24 23.66 -16.95
C GLU A 197 -1.95 23.04 -15.74
N ILE A 198 -1.53 21.84 -15.34
CA ILE A 198 -2.20 21.02 -14.31
C ILE A 198 -1.53 21.17 -12.94
N GLY A 199 -0.20 21.13 -12.91
CA GLY A 199 0.59 21.11 -11.67
C GLY A 199 0.30 22.27 -10.73
N PRO A 200 0.35 23.55 -11.18
CA PRO A 200 0.06 24.69 -10.32
C PRO A 200 -1.34 24.65 -9.71
N GLY A 201 -2.34 24.20 -10.50
CA GLY A 201 -3.72 24.08 -10.05
C GLY A 201 -3.92 22.99 -8.97
N PHE A 202 -3.11 21.93 -8.99
CA PHE A 202 -3.10 20.94 -7.91
C PHE A 202 -2.36 21.48 -6.68
N LEU A 203 -1.21 22.10 -6.86
CA LEU A 203 -0.41 22.61 -5.74
C LEU A 203 -1.19 23.63 -4.88
N THR A 204 -1.94 24.53 -5.52
CA THR A 204 -2.77 25.52 -4.81
C THR A 204 -3.88 24.90 -3.96
N ARG A 205 -4.26 23.65 -4.23
CA ARG A 205 -5.27 22.89 -3.46
C ARG A 205 -4.67 22.08 -2.33
N ILE A 206 -3.36 22.07 -2.16
CA ILE A 206 -2.70 21.39 -1.04
C ILE A 206 -2.43 22.42 0.05
N PRO A 207 -3.15 22.41 1.20
CA PRO A 207 -2.94 23.41 2.28
C PRO A 207 -1.50 23.46 2.80
N ALA A 208 -0.78 22.35 2.79
CA ALA A 208 0.63 22.30 3.18
C ALA A 208 1.57 23.04 2.22
N GLY A 209 1.09 23.50 1.05
CA GLY A 209 1.85 24.31 0.08
C GLY A 209 2.99 23.59 -0.62
N ARG A 210 3.07 22.26 -0.52
CA ARG A 210 4.07 21.44 -1.17
C ARG A 210 3.51 20.10 -1.63
N TRP A 211 4.16 19.50 -2.60
CA TRP A 211 3.97 18.08 -2.90
C TRP A 211 4.45 17.23 -1.71
N GLY A 212 3.78 16.11 -1.47
CA GLY A 212 4.27 15.13 -0.52
C GLY A 212 5.48 14.38 -1.07
N GLU A 213 6.30 13.89 -0.17
CA GLU A 213 7.41 12.99 -0.47
C GLU A 213 7.05 11.56 -0.04
N PRO A 214 7.64 10.51 -0.66
CA PRO A 214 7.40 9.13 -0.24
C PRO A 214 7.60 8.89 1.27
N GLN A 215 8.55 9.61 1.89
CA GLN A 215 8.84 9.55 3.32
C GLN A 215 7.69 10.07 4.19
N ASP A 216 6.89 11.03 3.71
CA ASP A 216 5.72 11.52 4.44
C ASP A 216 4.72 10.38 4.73
N VAL A 217 4.66 9.37 3.83
CA VAL A 217 3.75 8.21 3.97
C VAL A 217 4.27 7.18 4.96
N ALA A 218 5.60 7.07 5.09
CA ALA A 218 6.24 6.01 5.88
C ALA A 218 5.90 6.09 7.37
N GLY A 219 5.82 7.30 7.94
CA GLY A 219 5.46 7.49 9.36
C GLY A 219 4.07 6.94 9.72
N ALA A 220 3.08 7.14 8.83
CA ALA A 220 1.75 6.58 9.03
C ALA A 220 1.74 5.04 8.94
N ALA A 221 2.57 4.47 8.05
CA ALA A 221 2.70 3.03 7.92
C ALA A 221 3.35 2.39 9.16
N LEU A 222 4.44 2.97 9.67
CA LEU A 222 5.07 2.53 10.91
C LEU A 222 4.09 2.58 12.10
N PHE A 223 3.35 3.68 12.23
CA PHE A 223 2.33 3.82 13.27
C PHE A 223 1.25 2.75 13.16
N LEU A 224 0.67 2.53 11.98
CA LEU A 224 -0.37 1.51 11.77
C LEU A 224 0.14 0.07 11.90
N ALA A 225 1.44 -0.17 11.68
CA ALA A 225 2.07 -1.46 11.87
C ALA A 225 2.43 -1.74 13.35
N SER A 226 2.55 -0.69 14.16
CA SER A 226 3.00 -0.78 15.55
C SER A 226 1.89 -1.14 16.53
N HIS A 227 2.26 -1.48 17.77
CA HIS A 227 1.33 -1.70 18.88
C HIS A 227 0.56 -0.45 19.29
N HIS A 228 1.06 0.76 18.94
CA HIS A 228 0.37 2.03 19.21
C HIS A 228 -0.97 2.16 18.49
N SER A 229 -1.23 1.32 17.49
CA SER A 229 -2.48 1.30 16.72
C SER A 229 -3.36 0.07 17.00
N ASP A 230 -3.16 -0.66 18.10
CA ASP A 230 -3.90 -1.91 18.39
C ASP A 230 -5.42 -1.71 18.51
N TYR A 231 -5.86 -0.51 18.86
CA TYR A 231 -7.30 -0.17 18.92
C TYR A 231 -7.79 0.59 17.67
N ILE A 232 -6.96 0.66 16.62
CA ILE A 232 -7.29 1.31 15.35
C ILE A 232 -7.49 0.25 14.28
N THR A 233 -8.72 0.12 13.76
CA THR A 233 -9.04 -0.79 12.68
C THR A 233 -10.22 -0.28 11.85
N GLY A 234 -10.28 -0.60 10.56
CA GLY A 234 -11.34 -0.19 9.63
C GLY A 234 -11.22 1.25 9.14
N THR A 235 -10.14 1.95 9.47
CA THR A 235 -9.92 3.34 9.08
C THR A 235 -8.98 3.49 7.88
N ILE A 236 -9.06 4.66 7.25
CA ILE A 236 -8.10 5.10 6.24
C ILE A 236 -7.54 6.45 6.71
N VAL A 237 -6.23 6.49 6.92
CA VAL A 237 -5.51 7.69 7.37
C VAL A 237 -5.05 8.49 6.14
N PRO A 238 -5.56 9.71 5.91
CA PRO A 238 -5.06 10.58 4.86
C PRO A 238 -3.64 11.08 5.18
N VAL A 239 -2.75 11.01 4.19
CA VAL A 239 -1.42 11.62 4.22
C VAL A 239 -1.31 12.48 2.97
N ASP A 240 -1.97 13.63 2.98
CA ASP A 240 -2.35 14.37 1.79
C ASP A 240 -2.06 15.88 1.84
N GLY A 241 -1.38 16.34 2.89
CA GLY A 241 -1.10 17.75 3.08
C GLY A 241 -2.34 18.61 3.31
N GLY A 242 -3.47 18.00 3.70
CA GLY A 242 -4.75 18.67 3.96
C GLY A 242 -5.68 18.72 2.74
N TRP A 243 -5.37 18.02 1.65
CA TRP A 243 -6.21 18.00 0.43
C TRP A 243 -7.69 17.67 0.70
N LEU A 244 -7.97 16.70 1.57
CA LEU A 244 -9.34 16.28 1.91
C LEU A 244 -10.01 17.15 2.97
N ALA A 245 -9.32 18.14 3.53
CA ALA A 245 -9.86 18.96 4.59
C ALA A 245 -10.74 20.11 4.09
N HIS A 246 -10.80 20.33 2.76
CA HIS A 246 -11.60 21.42 2.15
C HIS A 246 -12.19 21.05 0.78
#